data_d487cae2d88e0294f2f941fb052ce507
#
_entry.id   d487cae2d88e0294f2f941fb052ce507
#
_cell.length_a   1.000
_cell.length_b   1.000
_cell.length_c   1.000
_cell.angle_alpha   90.00
_cell.angle_beta   90.00
_cell.angle_gamma   90.00
#
_symmetry.space_group_name_H-M   'P 1'
#
loop_
_entity.id
_entity.type
_entity.pdbx_description
1 polymer ?
#
loop_
_entity_poly.entity_id
_entity_poly.type
_entity_poly.pdbx_seq_one_letter_code
_entity_poly.pdbx_strand_id
1 'polypeptide(L)'
;AKQLMIYSGESNMKRIWLEAGGKSPNIVFADAPDLQAAAESAAGAIAFNQGEVCTAGSRLLVERSIKDKFLPLVIEALKTWKPGNPLDPATNVGALVDTQQMNTVLSYIESGHTDGAKLVAGGKRTLQESGGTYVEPTIFDGVSNAMKIAQEEIFGPVLCIIAYDTVDEAVAIANDTVYGLSAHVQSQDLDQARAVASRIRAGQVLLNYPAWNPMAPFGGYKRSGNGREFGVYGFEEYLETKAIVGFGE
;
A
#
# COMPACT_ATOMS: atom_id res chain seq x y z
N ALA A 1 14.03 10.07 5.50
CA ALA A 1 13.41 11.31 5.00
C ALA A 1 13.74 12.51 5.87
N LYS A 2 13.34 12.56 7.14
CA LYS A 2 13.58 13.73 8.04
C LYS A 2 15.07 14.11 8.13
N GLN A 3 15.96 13.13 8.27
CA GLN A 3 17.39 13.38 8.39
C GLN A 3 17.97 14.03 7.13
N LEU A 4 17.49 13.66 5.93
CA LEU A 4 17.90 14.28 4.68
C LEU A 4 17.47 15.76 4.60
N MET A 5 16.28 16.09 5.11
CA MET A 5 15.82 17.49 5.19
C MET A 5 16.70 18.30 6.15
N ILE A 6 17.09 17.74 7.30
CA ILE A 6 18.03 18.37 8.24
C ILE A 6 19.36 18.62 7.54
N TYR A 7 19.95 17.62 6.88
CA TYR A 7 21.21 17.76 6.15
C TYR A 7 21.15 18.78 5.03
N SER A 8 20.01 18.92 4.35
CA SER A 8 19.81 19.98 3.37
C SER A 8 19.91 21.37 4.00
N GLY A 9 19.22 21.58 5.13
CA GLY A 9 19.22 22.84 5.86
C GLY A 9 20.60 23.20 6.45
N GLU A 10 21.33 22.20 6.93
CA GLU A 10 22.68 22.37 7.50
C GLU A 10 23.79 22.52 6.44
N SER A 11 23.50 22.30 5.16
CA SER A 11 24.47 22.38 4.07
C SER A 11 24.19 23.56 3.12
N ASN A 12 23.72 23.29 1.92
CA ASN A 12 23.56 24.28 0.85
C ASN A 12 22.08 24.61 0.55
N MET A 13 21.16 24.23 1.40
CA MET A 13 19.72 24.49 1.27
C MET A 13 19.11 23.95 -0.05
N LYS A 14 19.69 22.86 -0.60
CA LYS A 14 19.15 22.21 -1.79
C LYS A 14 17.71 21.74 -1.55
N ARG A 15 16.85 21.84 -2.53
CA ARG A 15 15.53 21.23 -2.48
C ARG A 15 15.66 19.72 -2.34
N ILE A 16 14.81 19.12 -1.51
CA ILE A 16 14.77 17.68 -1.28
C ILE A 16 13.38 17.17 -1.68
N TRP A 17 13.35 16.28 -2.64
CA TRP A 17 12.18 15.52 -3.02
C TRP A 17 12.28 14.14 -2.38
N LEU A 18 11.22 13.75 -1.67
CA LEU A 18 11.23 12.57 -0.82
C LEU A 18 10.13 11.62 -1.28
N GLU A 19 10.50 10.41 -1.59
CA GLU A 19 9.65 9.24 -1.69
C GLU A 19 9.94 8.33 -0.50
N ALA A 20 8.92 7.99 0.29
CA ALA A 20 9.04 7.24 1.53
C ALA A 20 7.94 6.19 1.63
N GLY A 21 7.73 5.64 2.83
CA GLY A 21 6.82 4.53 3.06
C GLY A 21 5.34 4.84 2.85
N GLY A 22 4.54 3.80 2.91
CA GLY A 22 3.09 3.87 2.78
C GLY A 22 2.35 2.87 3.65
N LYS A 23 1.05 3.14 3.84
CA LYS A 23 0.09 2.22 4.46
C LYS A 23 -1.22 2.34 3.70
N SER A 24 -1.16 2.02 2.41
CA SER A 24 -2.19 2.34 1.44
C SER A 24 -3.50 1.60 1.74
N PRO A 25 -4.65 2.30 1.80
CA PRO A 25 -5.95 1.66 1.88
C PRO A 25 -6.38 1.14 0.50
N ASN A 26 -7.00 -0.03 0.49
CA ASN A 26 -7.75 -0.57 -0.63
C ASN A 26 -9.20 -0.72 -0.20
N ILE A 27 -10.09 0.17 -0.66
CA ILE A 27 -11.47 0.26 -0.22
C ILE A 27 -12.35 -0.51 -1.22
N VAL A 28 -13.08 -1.52 -0.74
CA VAL A 28 -13.97 -2.34 -1.55
C VAL A 28 -15.41 -2.13 -1.07
N PHE A 29 -16.23 -1.54 -1.93
CA PHE A 29 -17.66 -1.35 -1.71
C PHE A 29 -18.47 -2.60 -2.10
N ALA A 30 -19.69 -2.71 -1.57
CA ALA A 30 -20.58 -3.83 -1.87
C ALA A 30 -20.95 -3.95 -3.35
N ASP A 31 -20.92 -2.83 -4.07
CA ASP A 31 -21.19 -2.71 -5.49
C ASP A 31 -19.94 -2.84 -6.38
N ALA A 32 -18.80 -3.27 -5.84
CA ALA A 32 -17.59 -3.46 -6.65
C ALA A 32 -17.90 -4.27 -7.93
N PRO A 33 -17.42 -3.86 -9.11
CA PRO A 33 -17.86 -4.41 -10.40
C PRO A 33 -17.67 -5.92 -10.53
N ASP A 34 -16.60 -6.44 -9.93
CA ASP A 34 -16.25 -7.86 -9.90
C ASP A 34 -15.51 -8.18 -8.60
N LEU A 35 -16.19 -8.88 -7.70
CA LEU A 35 -15.60 -9.26 -6.40
C LEU A 35 -14.45 -10.27 -6.54
N GLN A 36 -14.46 -11.13 -7.56
CA GLN A 36 -13.36 -12.07 -7.79
C GLN A 36 -12.11 -11.30 -8.24
N ALA A 37 -12.24 -10.41 -9.22
CA ALA A 37 -11.15 -9.54 -9.67
C ALA A 37 -10.64 -8.63 -8.54
N ALA A 38 -11.54 -8.08 -7.72
CA ALA A 38 -11.17 -7.28 -6.55
C ALA A 38 -10.35 -8.09 -5.53
N ALA A 39 -10.71 -9.37 -5.30
CA ALA A 39 -9.98 -10.26 -4.40
C ALA A 39 -8.59 -10.62 -4.96
N GLU A 40 -8.50 -10.94 -6.24
CA GLU A 40 -7.23 -11.22 -6.93
C GLU A 40 -6.29 -10.01 -6.90
N SER A 41 -6.83 -8.83 -7.13
CA SER A 41 -6.08 -7.59 -7.05
C SER A 41 -5.65 -7.25 -5.63
N ALA A 42 -6.48 -7.52 -4.62
CA ALA A 42 -6.10 -7.32 -3.21
C ALA A 42 -4.96 -8.29 -2.80
N ALA A 43 -5.04 -9.55 -3.20
CA ALA A 43 -3.97 -10.53 -2.99
C ALA A 43 -2.68 -10.11 -3.72
N GLY A 44 -2.79 -9.71 -4.98
CA GLY A 44 -1.66 -9.22 -5.77
C GLY A 44 -1.02 -7.97 -5.18
N ALA A 45 -1.82 -7.01 -4.71
CA ALA A 45 -1.33 -5.75 -4.13
C ALA A 45 -0.46 -5.94 -2.88
N ILE A 46 -0.61 -7.06 -2.16
CA ILE A 46 0.21 -7.36 -0.98
C ILE A 46 1.28 -8.41 -1.23
N ALA A 47 1.07 -9.34 -2.16
CA ALA A 47 2.01 -10.43 -2.40
C ALA A 47 3.05 -10.10 -3.49
N PHE A 48 2.73 -9.19 -4.42
CA PHE A 48 3.67 -8.71 -5.43
C PHE A 48 4.95 -8.19 -4.76
N ASN A 49 6.09 -8.58 -5.31
CA ASN A 49 7.41 -8.26 -4.76
C ASN A 49 7.54 -8.54 -3.25
N GLN A 50 6.97 -9.66 -2.76
CA GLN A 50 6.92 -10.07 -1.36
C GLN A 50 6.29 -9.01 -0.41
N GLY A 51 5.48 -8.08 -0.92
CA GLY A 51 4.94 -6.95 -0.14
C GLY A 51 5.98 -5.86 0.18
N GLU A 52 7.19 -5.95 -0.34
CA GLU A 52 8.22 -4.90 -0.25
C GLU A 52 7.97 -3.82 -1.31
N VAL A 53 6.80 -3.17 -1.19
CA VAL A 53 6.31 -2.13 -2.11
C VAL A 53 5.69 -0.99 -1.30
N CYS A 54 6.17 0.23 -1.52
CA CYS A 54 5.70 1.42 -0.79
C CYS A 54 4.20 1.72 -1.00
N THR A 55 3.66 1.35 -2.16
CA THR A 55 2.23 1.52 -2.50
C THR A 55 1.37 0.30 -2.18
N ALA A 56 1.92 -0.76 -1.59
CA ALA A 56 1.17 -1.98 -1.28
C ALA A 56 -0.16 -1.67 -0.57
N GLY A 57 -1.26 -2.22 -1.09
CA GLY A 57 -2.61 -2.08 -0.53
C GLY A 57 -2.78 -2.88 0.76
N SER A 58 -1.93 -2.62 1.74
CA SER A 58 -1.77 -3.43 2.95
C SER A 58 -2.91 -3.31 3.97
N ARG A 59 -3.79 -2.28 3.82
CA ARG A 59 -5.06 -2.17 4.55
C ARG A 59 -6.22 -2.39 3.59
N LEU A 60 -6.84 -3.56 3.63
CA LEU A 60 -8.03 -3.88 2.85
C LEU A 60 -9.27 -3.49 3.67
N LEU A 61 -9.91 -2.40 3.28
CA LEU A 61 -11.13 -1.90 3.89
C LEU A 61 -12.32 -2.50 3.13
N VAL A 62 -13.14 -3.29 3.81
CA VAL A 62 -14.25 -4.02 3.18
C VAL A 62 -15.57 -3.61 3.79
N GLU A 63 -16.54 -3.24 2.95
CA GLU A 63 -17.90 -2.97 3.44
C GLU A 63 -18.47 -4.21 4.13
N ARG A 64 -18.97 -4.04 5.36
CA ARG A 64 -19.36 -5.16 6.23
C ARG A 64 -20.38 -6.10 5.58
N SER A 65 -21.28 -5.55 4.78
CA SER A 65 -22.33 -6.31 4.08
C SER A 65 -21.81 -7.40 3.16
N ILE A 66 -20.57 -7.27 2.64
CA ILE A 66 -19.97 -8.24 1.72
C ILE A 66 -18.81 -9.02 2.33
N LYS A 67 -18.36 -8.67 3.54
CA LYS A 67 -17.13 -9.20 4.13
C LYS A 67 -17.10 -10.73 4.17
N ASP A 68 -18.19 -11.36 4.61
CA ASP A 68 -18.24 -12.83 4.80
C ASP A 68 -18.13 -13.60 3.49
N LYS A 69 -18.61 -13.04 2.37
CA LYS A 69 -18.45 -13.62 1.05
C LYS A 69 -17.15 -13.24 0.36
N PHE A 70 -16.58 -12.07 0.68
CA PHE A 70 -15.37 -11.55 0.04
C PHE A 70 -14.09 -12.13 0.64
N LEU A 71 -14.01 -12.28 1.97
CA LEU A 71 -12.84 -12.83 2.66
C LEU A 71 -12.39 -14.20 2.11
N PRO A 72 -13.28 -15.20 1.89
CA PRO A 72 -12.88 -16.46 1.27
C PRO A 72 -12.25 -16.28 -0.13
N LEU A 73 -12.75 -15.34 -0.95
CA LEU A 73 -12.19 -15.07 -2.27
C LEU A 73 -10.76 -14.52 -2.17
N VAL A 74 -10.50 -13.61 -1.22
CA VAL A 74 -9.15 -13.06 -0.98
C VAL A 74 -8.20 -14.16 -0.51
N ILE A 75 -8.64 -15.05 0.38
CA ILE A 75 -7.83 -16.17 0.86
C ILE A 75 -7.48 -17.13 -0.30
N GLU A 76 -8.47 -17.49 -1.14
CA GLU A 76 -8.21 -18.35 -2.31
C GLU A 76 -7.29 -17.69 -3.33
N ALA A 77 -7.48 -16.39 -3.61
CA ALA A 77 -6.60 -15.64 -4.48
C ALA A 77 -5.15 -15.61 -3.95
N LEU A 78 -4.97 -15.43 -2.62
CA LEU A 78 -3.64 -15.41 -2.02
C LEU A 78 -2.92 -16.75 -2.12
N LYS A 79 -3.62 -17.88 -2.15
CA LYS A 79 -3.00 -19.21 -2.31
C LYS A 79 -2.28 -19.40 -3.65
N THR A 80 -2.60 -18.59 -4.66
CA THR A 80 -1.90 -18.60 -5.95
C THR A 80 -0.51 -17.95 -5.86
N TRP A 81 -0.25 -17.16 -4.82
CA TRP A 81 1.02 -16.49 -4.57
C TRP A 81 1.94 -17.38 -3.75
N LYS A 82 2.84 -18.06 -4.45
CA LYS A 82 3.68 -19.13 -3.86
C LYS A 82 5.12 -18.65 -3.68
N PRO A 83 5.62 -18.66 -2.44
CA PRO A 83 7.05 -18.49 -2.18
C PRO A 83 7.86 -19.61 -2.80
N GLY A 84 8.98 -19.26 -3.44
CA GLY A 84 9.82 -20.26 -4.09
C GLY A 84 11.16 -19.73 -4.60
N ASN A 85 11.87 -20.59 -5.32
CA ASN A 85 13.12 -20.22 -5.99
C ASN A 85 12.82 -19.16 -7.08
N PRO A 86 13.45 -17.99 -7.07
CA PRO A 86 13.21 -16.93 -8.06
C PRO A 86 13.59 -17.29 -9.50
N LEU A 87 14.37 -18.37 -9.69
CA LEU A 87 14.69 -18.89 -11.03
C LEU A 87 13.64 -19.88 -11.57
N ASP A 88 12.68 -20.27 -10.74
CA ASP A 88 11.55 -21.12 -11.18
C ASP A 88 10.40 -20.22 -11.71
N PRO A 89 9.99 -20.38 -13.00
CA PRO A 89 8.89 -19.61 -13.58
C PRO A 89 7.55 -19.76 -12.86
N ALA A 90 7.38 -20.81 -12.06
CA ALA A 90 6.17 -21.02 -11.25
C ALA A 90 6.18 -20.22 -9.94
N THR A 91 7.30 -19.65 -9.54
CA THR A 91 7.43 -18.81 -8.35
C THR A 91 6.95 -17.39 -8.66
N ASN A 92 6.12 -16.85 -7.78
CA ASN A 92 5.66 -15.47 -7.89
C ASN A 92 5.82 -14.66 -6.57
N VAL A 93 6.38 -15.29 -5.53
CA VAL A 93 6.81 -14.61 -4.29
C VAL A 93 8.26 -15.00 -4.00
N GLY A 94 9.15 -14.02 -3.96
CA GLY A 94 10.57 -14.21 -3.67
C GLY A 94 10.90 -14.20 -2.19
N ALA A 95 12.19 -14.22 -1.88
CA ALA A 95 12.70 -13.97 -0.53
C ALA A 95 12.62 -12.47 -0.19
N LEU A 96 12.35 -12.15 1.06
CA LEU A 96 12.55 -10.80 1.59
C LEU A 96 14.02 -10.37 1.47
N VAL A 97 14.28 -9.07 1.41
CA VAL A 97 15.61 -8.51 1.11
C VAL A 97 16.73 -9.06 1.99
N ASP A 98 16.46 -9.27 3.28
CA ASP A 98 17.45 -9.83 4.22
C ASP A 98 16.79 -10.42 5.48
N THR A 99 17.63 -10.98 6.36
CA THR A 99 17.21 -11.57 7.64
C THR A 99 16.62 -10.53 8.60
N GLN A 100 17.12 -9.30 8.57
CA GLN A 100 16.62 -8.24 9.45
C GLN A 100 15.17 -7.90 9.07
N GLN A 101 14.89 -7.74 7.78
CA GLN A 101 13.55 -7.47 7.30
C GLN A 101 12.59 -8.65 7.55
N MET A 102 13.06 -9.89 7.33
CA MET A 102 12.27 -11.08 7.70
C MET A 102 11.88 -11.08 9.18
N ASN A 103 12.83 -10.81 10.06
CA ASN A 103 12.55 -10.75 11.50
C ASN A 103 11.59 -9.59 11.85
N THR A 104 11.71 -8.46 11.16
CA THR A 104 10.80 -7.33 11.29
C THR A 104 9.37 -7.75 10.91
N VAL A 105 9.17 -8.38 9.76
CA VAL A 105 7.87 -8.87 9.31
C VAL A 105 7.27 -9.88 10.31
N LEU A 106 8.06 -10.84 10.77
CA LEU A 106 7.62 -11.82 11.77
C LEU A 106 7.25 -11.16 13.11
N SER A 107 7.96 -10.10 13.52
CA SER A 107 7.61 -9.34 14.73
C SER A 107 6.27 -8.59 14.60
N TYR A 108 5.95 -8.08 13.41
CA TYR A 108 4.63 -7.50 13.15
C TYR A 108 3.52 -8.57 13.14
N ILE A 109 3.78 -9.73 12.58
CA ILE A 109 2.83 -10.86 12.63
C ILE A 109 2.52 -11.21 14.09
N GLU A 110 3.53 -11.29 14.94
CA GLU A 110 3.35 -11.53 16.38
C GLU A 110 2.58 -10.38 17.07
N SER A 111 2.85 -9.12 16.68
CA SER A 111 2.08 -8.00 17.22
C SER A 111 0.60 -8.08 16.81
N GLY A 112 0.29 -8.55 15.61
CA GLY A 112 -1.09 -8.77 15.17
C GLY A 112 -1.83 -9.78 16.05
N HIS A 113 -1.18 -10.87 16.42
CA HIS A 113 -1.72 -11.83 17.39
C HIS A 113 -1.93 -11.20 18.78
N THR A 114 -0.92 -10.50 19.27
CA THR A 114 -0.96 -9.85 20.59
C THR A 114 -2.07 -8.80 20.67
N ASP A 115 -2.29 -8.03 19.60
CA ASP A 115 -3.35 -7.03 19.49
C ASP A 115 -4.75 -7.64 19.31
N GLY A 116 -4.85 -8.98 19.13
CA GLY A 116 -6.10 -9.72 19.03
C GLY A 116 -6.67 -9.81 17.61
N ALA A 117 -5.90 -9.51 16.56
CA ALA A 117 -6.29 -9.76 15.19
C ALA A 117 -6.33 -11.25 14.88
N LYS A 118 -7.29 -11.68 14.05
CA LYS A 118 -7.47 -13.09 13.69
C LYS A 118 -6.60 -13.45 12.48
N LEU A 119 -5.57 -14.27 12.67
CA LEU A 119 -4.82 -14.85 11.55
C LEU A 119 -5.71 -15.83 10.77
N VAL A 120 -5.86 -15.61 9.45
CA VAL A 120 -6.70 -16.44 8.57
C VAL A 120 -5.92 -17.08 7.42
N ALA A 121 -4.69 -16.63 7.16
CA ALA A 121 -3.76 -17.24 6.20
C ALA A 121 -2.32 -16.92 6.54
N GLY A 122 -1.37 -17.80 6.21
CA GLY A 122 0.07 -17.59 6.37
C GLY A 122 0.52 -17.50 7.83
N GLY A 123 1.37 -16.53 8.13
CA GLY A 123 1.77 -16.17 9.49
C GLY A 123 3.13 -16.68 9.94
N LYS A 124 3.91 -17.32 9.08
CA LYS A 124 5.18 -17.92 9.50
C LYS A 124 6.27 -17.86 8.41
N ARG A 125 7.50 -18.09 8.85
CA ARG A 125 8.61 -18.35 7.94
C ARG A 125 8.38 -19.66 7.19
N THR A 126 8.73 -19.68 5.90
CA THR A 126 8.66 -20.89 5.05
C THR A 126 10.00 -21.14 4.35
N LEU A 127 10.16 -22.27 3.66
CA LEU A 127 11.36 -22.69 2.92
C LEU A 127 12.66 -22.52 3.72
N GLN A 128 12.63 -22.87 5.02
CA GLN A 128 13.77 -22.67 5.93
C GLN A 128 15.00 -23.46 5.51
N GLU A 129 14.81 -24.63 4.90
CA GLU A 129 15.87 -25.51 4.39
C GLU A 129 16.67 -24.88 3.24
N SER A 130 16.11 -23.89 2.55
CA SER A 130 16.81 -23.15 1.49
C SER A 130 17.86 -22.19 2.03
N GLY A 131 17.84 -21.88 3.34
CA GLY A 131 18.61 -20.82 3.95
C GLY A 131 18.09 -19.40 3.64
N GLY A 132 17.05 -19.25 2.80
CA GLY A 132 16.48 -17.96 2.39
C GLY A 132 15.55 -17.33 3.42
N THR A 133 15.15 -16.09 3.13
CA THR A 133 14.38 -15.20 4.01
C THR A 133 12.90 -15.14 3.60
N TYR A 134 12.26 -16.30 3.51
CA TYR A 134 10.88 -16.44 3.03
C TYR A 134 9.87 -16.36 4.16
N VAL A 135 8.81 -15.55 3.96
CA VAL A 135 7.62 -15.49 4.82
C VAL A 135 6.38 -15.79 3.97
N GLU A 136 5.46 -16.57 4.51
CA GLU A 136 4.20 -16.85 3.85
C GLU A 136 3.37 -15.57 3.67
N PRO A 137 2.75 -15.34 2.51
CA PRO A 137 1.72 -14.32 2.38
C PRO A 137 0.65 -14.49 3.45
N THR A 138 0.40 -13.42 4.20
CA THR A 138 -0.29 -13.47 5.49
C THR A 138 -1.51 -12.57 5.48
N ILE A 139 -2.63 -13.02 6.02
CA ILE A 139 -3.86 -12.23 6.18
C ILE A 139 -4.30 -12.24 7.64
N PHE A 140 -4.52 -11.03 8.18
CA PHE A 140 -5.24 -10.81 9.42
C PHE A 140 -6.63 -10.26 9.15
N ASP A 141 -7.66 -10.88 9.76
CA ASP A 141 -9.04 -10.40 9.78
C ASP A 141 -9.40 -9.79 11.14
N GLY A 142 -10.48 -9.00 11.18
CA GLY A 142 -10.94 -8.34 12.40
C GLY A 142 -9.96 -7.29 12.93
N VAL A 143 -9.16 -6.72 12.04
CA VAL A 143 -8.17 -5.70 12.42
C VAL A 143 -8.88 -4.38 12.73
N SER A 144 -8.54 -3.78 13.87
CA SER A 144 -8.85 -2.39 14.17
C SER A 144 -7.77 -1.47 13.59
N ASN A 145 -8.17 -0.30 13.07
CA ASN A 145 -7.21 0.66 12.54
C ASN A 145 -6.20 1.17 13.58
N ALA A 146 -6.52 1.05 14.88
CA ALA A 146 -5.61 1.40 15.97
C ALA A 146 -4.49 0.36 16.23
N MET A 147 -4.61 -0.85 15.69
CA MET A 147 -3.59 -1.89 15.84
C MET A 147 -2.28 -1.51 15.14
N LYS A 148 -1.17 -1.94 15.70
CA LYS A 148 0.16 -1.64 15.17
C LYS A 148 0.31 -2.09 13.71
N ILE A 149 -0.19 -3.28 13.36
CA ILE A 149 -0.15 -3.82 11.99
C ILE A 149 -0.97 -3.00 10.98
N ALA A 150 -1.95 -2.20 11.42
CA ALA A 150 -2.75 -1.31 10.57
C ALA A 150 -2.14 0.09 10.43
N GLN A 151 -1.30 0.52 11.39
CA GLN A 151 -0.73 1.88 11.43
C GLN A 151 0.69 1.96 10.88
N GLU A 152 1.51 0.93 11.07
CA GLU A 152 2.91 0.97 10.70
C GLU A 152 3.17 0.19 9.39
N GLU A 153 4.12 0.67 8.59
CA GLU A 153 4.56 0.01 7.38
C GLU A 153 5.36 -1.26 7.74
N ILE A 154 4.84 -2.42 7.34
CA ILE A 154 5.49 -3.72 7.60
C ILE A 154 6.58 -3.99 6.56
N PHE A 155 6.34 -3.56 5.30
CA PHE A 155 7.19 -3.81 4.14
C PHE A 155 7.46 -5.30 3.94
N GLY A 156 6.36 -6.04 3.88
CA GLY A 156 6.32 -7.50 3.73
C GLY A 156 4.89 -7.98 3.41
N PRO A 157 4.69 -9.27 3.12
CA PRO A 157 3.45 -9.79 2.56
C PRO A 157 2.36 -9.99 3.64
N VAL A 158 1.97 -8.92 4.34
CA VAL A 158 0.99 -8.95 5.43
C VAL A 158 -0.18 -8.01 5.14
N LEU A 159 -1.36 -8.57 4.94
CA LEU A 159 -2.61 -7.89 4.66
C LEU A 159 -3.46 -7.77 5.93
N CYS A 160 -3.96 -6.56 6.20
CA CYS A 160 -4.87 -6.26 7.30
C CYS A 160 -6.27 -6.01 6.75
N ILE A 161 -7.27 -6.79 7.16
CA ILE A 161 -8.67 -6.62 6.75
C ILE A 161 -9.43 -5.87 7.85
N ILE A 162 -10.00 -4.73 7.47
CA ILE A 162 -10.76 -3.83 8.32
C ILE A 162 -12.17 -3.70 7.73
N ALA A 163 -13.20 -4.04 8.50
CA ALA A 163 -14.57 -3.85 8.06
C ALA A 163 -15.05 -2.42 8.37
N TYR A 164 -15.88 -1.85 7.50
CA TYR A 164 -16.54 -0.57 7.71
C TYR A 164 -18.03 -0.66 7.37
N ASP A 165 -18.84 0.27 7.89
CA ASP A 165 -20.29 0.27 7.71
C ASP A 165 -20.78 1.43 6.82
N THR A 166 -20.03 2.53 6.75
CA THR A 166 -20.44 3.72 5.98
C THR A 166 -19.28 4.28 5.16
N VAL A 167 -19.61 5.03 4.10
CA VAL A 167 -18.62 5.75 3.27
C VAL A 167 -17.76 6.68 4.13
N ASP A 168 -18.36 7.39 5.08
CA ASP A 168 -17.64 8.33 5.95
C ASP A 168 -16.66 7.60 6.87
N GLU A 169 -17.04 6.44 7.38
CA GLU A 169 -16.15 5.59 8.17
C GLU A 169 -14.97 5.07 7.32
N ALA A 170 -15.23 4.57 6.10
CA ALA A 170 -14.18 4.13 5.18
C ALA A 170 -13.16 5.24 4.92
N VAL A 171 -13.63 6.46 4.63
CA VAL A 171 -12.77 7.64 4.41
C VAL A 171 -12.00 8.03 5.67
N ALA A 172 -12.65 7.99 6.84
CA ALA A 172 -11.99 8.27 8.12
C ALA A 172 -10.85 7.28 8.38
N ILE A 173 -11.13 5.96 8.29
CA ILE A 173 -10.13 4.90 8.46
C ILE A 173 -8.99 5.03 7.43
N ALA A 174 -9.34 5.28 6.16
CA ALA A 174 -8.35 5.42 5.10
C ALA A 174 -7.35 6.55 5.38
N ASN A 175 -7.83 7.68 5.89
CA ASN A 175 -7.04 8.87 6.19
C ASN A 175 -6.33 8.84 7.56
N ASP A 176 -6.78 8.00 8.49
CA ASP A 176 -6.22 7.87 9.83
C ASP A 176 -4.93 7.02 9.81
N THR A 177 -3.89 7.60 9.30
CA THR A 177 -2.52 7.11 9.23
C THR A 177 -1.56 8.28 9.05
N VAL A 178 -0.31 8.11 9.43
CA VAL A 178 0.75 9.10 9.17
C VAL A 178 1.20 9.14 7.72
N TYR A 179 0.79 8.18 6.91
CA TYR A 179 1.14 8.03 5.50
C TYR A 179 0.07 8.60 4.56
N GLY A 180 0.41 8.70 3.28
CA GLY A 180 -0.51 9.16 2.23
C GLY A 180 0.12 9.03 0.85
N LEU A 181 0.63 7.83 0.48
CA LEU A 181 1.27 7.60 -0.81
C LEU A 181 0.24 7.23 -1.88
N SER A 182 -0.46 6.12 -1.69
CA SER A 182 -1.44 5.61 -2.65
C SER A 182 -2.71 5.14 -1.94
N ALA A 183 -3.79 5.00 -2.71
CA ALA A 183 -5.04 4.38 -2.29
C ALA A 183 -5.73 3.73 -3.49
N HIS A 184 -6.61 2.76 -3.22
CA HIS A 184 -7.48 2.13 -4.22
C HIS A 184 -8.93 2.23 -3.78
N VAL A 185 -9.84 2.43 -4.72
CA VAL A 185 -11.29 2.48 -4.49
C VAL A 185 -12.00 1.62 -5.54
N GLN A 186 -12.78 0.67 -5.08
CA GLN A 186 -13.51 -0.31 -5.88
C GLN A 186 -15.01 -0.07 -5.73
N SER A 187 -15.66 0.43 -6.75
CA SER A 187 -17.12 0.64 -6.83
C SER A 187 -17.56 0.65 -8.28
N GLN A 188 -18.74 0.10 -8.56
CA GLN A 188 -19.38 0.20 -9.86
C GLN A 188 -19.91 1.62 -10.09
N ASP A 189 -20.34 2.30 -9.03
CA ASP A 189 -20.71 3.70 -9.07
C ASP A 189 -19.47 4.58 -9.12
N LEU A 190 -19.13 5.03 -10.33
CA LEU A 190 -17.94 5.88 -10.57
C LEU A 190 -18.06 7.26 -9.92
N ASP A 191 -19.27 7.78 -9.70
CA ASP A 191 -19.45 9.08 -9.04
C ASP A 191 -19.19 8.93 -7.53
N GLN A 192 -19.65 7.83 -6.92
CA GLN A 192 -19.26 7.45 -5.56
C GLN A 192 -17.74 7.27 -5.45
N ALA A 193 -17.15 6.50 -6.36
CA ALA A 193 -15.71 6.25 -6.35
C ALA A 193 -14.89 7.55 -6.44
N ARG A 194 -15.27 8.48 -7.31
CA ARG A 194 -14.65 9.81 -7.45
C ARG A 194 -14.86 10.68 -6.23
N ALA A 195 -16.06 10.70 -5.66
CA ALA A 195 -16.38 11.45 -4.45
C ALA A 195 -15.54 10.95 -3.26
N VAL A 196 -15.37 9.63 -3.11
CA VAL A 196 -14.49 9.05 -2.11
C VAL A 196 -13.04 9.40 -2.39
N ALA A 197 -12.57 9.22 -3.62
CA ALA A 197 -11.18 9.52 -4.02
C ALA A 197 -10.79 10.98 -3.71
N SER A 198 -11.69 11.93 -3.95
CA SER A 198 -11.45 13.36 -3.67
C SER A 198 -11.26 13.66 -2.18
N ARG A 199 -11.72 12.79 -1.29
CA ARG A 199 -11.61 12.90 0.17
C ARG A 199 -10.41 12.16 0.75
N ILE A 200 -9.78 11.27 -0.02
CA ILE A 200 -8.60 10.49 0.42
C ILE A 200 -7.36 11.37 0.37
N ARG A 201 -6.60 11.40 1.45
CA ARG A 201 -5.36 12.15 1.56
C ARG A 201 -4.15 11.31 1.16
N ALA A 202 -4.09 10.97 -0.13
CA ALA A 202 -2.97 10.28 -0.76
C ALA A 202 -2.58 10.99 -2.06
N GLY A 203 -1.33 10.84 -2.48
CA GLY A 203 -0.84 11.44 -3.71
C GLY A 203 -1.38 10.80 -4.97
N GLN A 204 -1.79 9.53 -4.88
CA GLN A 204 -2.44 8.79 -5.96
C GLN A 204 -3.65 8.02 -5.43
N VAL A 205 -4.77 8.06 -6.15
CA VAL A 205 -5.94 7.21 -5.88
C VAL A 205 -6.35 6.50 -7.16
N LEU A 206 -6.34 5.18 -7.13
CA LEU A 206 -6.65 4.31 -8.26
C LEU A 206 -8.09 3.81 -8.16
N LEU A 207 -8.88 3.98 -9.22
CA LEU A 207 -10.27 3.54 -9.27
C LEU A 207 -10.37 2.25 -10.10
N ASN A 208 -10.90 1.18 -9.50
CA ASN A 208 -11.16 -0.10 -10.17
C ASN A 208 -9.93 -0.68 -10.90
N TYR A 209 -8.72 -0.58 -10.31
CA TYR A 209 -7.45 -1.10 -10.82
C TYR A 209 -7.15 -0.70 -12.28
N PRO A 210 -6.93 0.58 -12.56
CA PRO A 210 -6.60 1.04 -13.90
C PRO A 210 -5.22 0.54 -14.32
N ALA A 211 -4.98 0.50 -15.62
CA ALA A 211 -3.64 0.33 -16.15
C ALA A 211 -2.71 1.45 -15.66
N TRP A 212 -1.43 1.12 -15.48
CA TRP A 212 -0.44 2.11 -15.09
C TRP A 212 -0.31 3.22 -16.14
N ASN A 213 -0.31 4.47 -15.65
CA ASN A 213 -0.18 5.66 -16.50
C ASN A 213 1.12 6.41 -16.15
N PRO A 214 2.17 6.34 -17.01
CA PRO A 214 3.45 6.98 -16.75
C PRO A 214 3.41 8.52 -16.83
N MET A 215 2.28 9.09 -17.28
CA MET A 215 2.09 10.55 -17.32
C MET A 215 1.37 11.08 -16.08
N ALA A 216 0.79 10.20 -15.26
CA ALA A 216 0.18 10.60 -13.99
C ALA A 216 1.27 10.90 -12.95
N PRO A 217 1.23 12.05 -12.27
CA PRO A 217 2.19 12.39 -11.24
C PRO A 217 2.11 11.40 -10.08
N PHE A 218 3.26 10.97 -9.57
CA PHE A 218 3.40 10.05 -8.45
C PHE A 218 4.13 10.73 -7.31
N GLY A 219 3.69 10.51 -6.08
CA GLY A 219 4.37 11.03 -4.87
C GLY A 219 3.42 11.16 -3.70
N GLY A 220 3.98 11.23 -2.50
CA GLY A 220 3.25 11.10 -1.25
C GLY A 220 2.71 12.41 -0.67
N TYR A 221 1.76 12.24 0.26
CA TYR A 221 1.32 13.22 1.24
C TYR A 221 1.87 12.84 2.62
N LYS A 222 1.84 13.76 3.56
CA LYS A 222 2.19 13.50 4.96
C LYS A 222 3.62 12.92 5.08
N ARG A 223 3.80 11.81 5.81
CA ARG A 223 5.12 11.17 5.98
C ARG A 223 5.54 10.29 4.80
N SER A 224 4.68 10.07 3.82
CA SER A 224 5.05 9.38 2.59
C SER A 224 5.96 10.20 1.68
N GLY A 225 6.10 11.49 1.95
CA GLY A 225 7.06 12.33 1.24
C GLY A 225 6.47 13.62 0.73
N ASN A 226 7.23 14.27 -0.12
CA ASN A 226 6.91 15.53 -0.80
C ASN A 226 7.47 15.46 -2.23
N GLY A 227 7.00 16.35 -3.09
CA GLY A 227 7.37 16.31 -4.50
C GLY A 227 6.55 15.34 -5.32
N ARG A 228 6.88 15.27 -6.61
CA ARG A 228 6.24 14.35 -7.55
C ARG A 228 7.26 13.77 -8.53
N GLU A 229 7.03 12.51 -8.89
CA GLU A 229 7.70 11.84 -10.01
C GLU A 229 6.71 11.72 -11.17
N PHE A 230 7.21 11.44 -12.36
CA PHE A 230 6.49 11.24 -13.61
C PHE A 230 5.71 12.47 -14.13
N GLY A 231 5.43 12.44 -15.44
CA GLY A 231 4.73 13.49 -16.14
C GLY A 231 5.42 14.85 -16.07
N VAL A 232 4.66 15.90 -16.30
CA VAL A 232 5.15 17.28 -16.28
C VAL A 232 5.60 17.69 -14.88
N TYR A 233 4.83 17.33 -13.86
CA TYR A 233 5.14 17.66 -12.46
C TYR A 233 6.48 17.09 -11.99
N GLY A 234 6.76 15.82 -12.34
CA GLY A 234 8.05 15.21 -12.00
C GLY A 234 9.20 15.85 -12.76
N PHE A 235 8.99 16.24 -14.01
CA PHE A 235 10.01 16.95 -14.79
C PHE A 235 10.31 18.34 -14.21
N GLU A 236 9.30 19.09 -13.81
CA GLU A 236 9.45 20.45 -13.24
C GLU A 236 10.28 20.47 -11.96
N GLU A 237 10.33 19.39 -11.21
CA GLU A 237 11.15 19.30 -9.99
C GLU A 237 12.66 19.34 -10.25
N TYR A 238 13.09 19.04 -11.47
CA TYR A 238 14.49 19.14 -11.91
C TYR A 238 14.84 20.51 -12.52
N LEU A 239 13.87 21.44 -12.57
CA LEU A 239 14.05 22.73 -13.19
C LEU A 239 14.14 23.85 -12.16
N GLU A 240 14.94 24.89 -12.49
CA GLU A 240 14.99 26.15 -11.77
C GLU A 240 14.24 27.22 -12.55
N THR A 241 13.19 27.78 -11.95
CA THR A 241 12.41 28.86 -12.56
C THR A 241 13.16 30.19 -12.43
N LYS A 242 13.39 30.88 -13.57
CA LYS A 242 14.01 32.23 -13.62
C LYS A 242 13.06 33.21 -14.29
N ALA A 243 12.77 34.32 -13.63
CA ALA A 243 12.10 35.45 -14.27
C ALA A 243 13.12 36.34 -14.96
N ILE A 244 12.85 36.73 -16.21
CA ILE A 244 13.57 37.77 -16.94
C ILE A 244 12.56 38.88 -17.19
N VAL A 245 12.78 40.03 -16.56
CA VAL A 245 11.89 41.20 -16.61
C VAL A 245 12.50 42.29 -17.48
N GLY A 246 11.68 43.06 -18.21
CA GLY A 246 12.14 44.10 -19.13
C GLY A 246 12.51 43.57 -20.51
N PHE A 247 11.99 42.41 -20.90
CA PHE A 247 12.18 41.84 -22.22
C PHE A 247 11.05 42.29 -23.16
N GLY A 248 11.43 42.91 -24.26
CA GLY A 248 10.56 43.19 -25.41
C GLY A 248 9.82 44.54 -25.30
N GLU A 249 10.24 45.52 -26.07
CA GLU A 249 9.36 46.45 -26.75
C GLU A 249 9.29 46.02 -28.22
#